data_9374ed4bbb8e6432566b2c8f2c89afc6
#
_entry.id   9374ed4bbb8e6432566b2c8f2c89afc6
#
_cell.length_a   1.000
_cell.length_b   1.000
_cell.length_c   1.000
_cell.angle_alpha   90.00
_cell.angle_beta   90.00
_cell.angle_gamma   90.00
#
_symmetry.space_group_name_H-M   'P 1'
#
loop_
_entity.id
_entity.type
_entity.pdbx_description
1 polymer ?
#
loop_
_entity_poly.entity_id
_entity_poly.type
_entity_poly.pdbx_seq_one_letter_code
_entity_poly.pdbx_strand_id
1 'polypeptide(L)'
;MTEFLPPEFYLAQNYPNPFRRKTIIKYCVPYRSKVQITVFSIEGKELEKLVDEEKNPGTYEVEFSASTSHSRESGNPYGEIFYYQLEAGDYLNQKEMILEK
;
A
#
# COMPACT_ATOMS: atom_id res chain seq x y z
N MET A 1 -17.79 23.14 12.81
CA MET A 1 -17.18 22.73 11.65
C MET A 1 -17.35 21.28 11.41
N THR A 2 -17.64 20.94 10.27
CA THR A 2 -17.93 19.60 9.92
C THR A 2 -16.69 18.92 9.43
N GLU A 3 -16.42 17.75 9.96
CA GLU A 3 -15.30 17.04 9.51
C GLU A 3 -15.70 16.21 8.34
N PHE A 4 -14.91 16.21 7.30
CA PHE A 4 -15.22 15.43 6.13
C PHE A 4 -14.70 14.01 6.33
N LEU A 5 -15.57 13.04 6.26
CA LEU A 5 -15.20 11.66 6.39
C LEU A 5 -15.45 10.94 5.08
N PRO A 6 -14.59 9.99 4.72
CA PRO A 6 -14.77 9.26 3.48
C PRO A 6 -16.05 8.45 3.52
N PRO A 7 -16.77 8.38 2.42
CA PRO A 7 -17.99 7.58 2.39
C PRO A 7 -17.75 6.09 2.19
N GLU A 8 -16.56 5.71 1.77
CA GLU A 8 -16.29 4.30 1.55
C GLU A 8 -14.80 4.05 1.61
N PHE A 9 -14.42 2.79 1.68
CA PHE A 9 -13.03 2.43 1.64
C PHE A 9 -12.45 2.79 0.30
N TYR A 10 -11.19 3.16 0.29
CA TYR A 10 -10.53 3.53 -0.94
C TYR A 10 -9.03 3.28 -0.81
N LEU A 11 -8.44 2.74 -1.84
CA LEU A 11 -7.01 2.52 -1.90
C LEU A 11 -6.49 3.24 -3.12
N ALA A 12 -5.61 4.22 -2.91
CA ALA A 12 -5.09 5.01 -4.01
C ALA A 12 -3.88 4.35 -4.62
N GLN A 13 -3.57 4.74 -5.84
CA GLN A 13 -2.33 4.33 -6.46
C GLN A 13 -1.20 5.00 -5.71
N ASN A 14 -0.14 4.28 -5.42
CA ASN A 14 0.98 4.85 -4.70
C ASN A 14 1.60 6.00 -5.49
N TYR A 15 2.22 6.92 -4.78
CA TYR A 15 2.82 8.06 -5.44
C TYR A 15 4.12 8.40 -4.73
N PRO A 16 5.21 8.56 -5.45
CA PRO A 16 5.34 8.44 -6.90
C PRO A 16 5.29 6.99 -7.35
N ASN A 17 4.94 6.81 -8.61
CA ASN A 17 4.91 5.50 -9.22
C ASN A 17 5.25 5.66 -10.71
N PRO A 18 6.41 5.23 -11.16
CA PRO A 18 7.39 4.42 -10.41
C PRO A 18 8.08 5.23 -9.33
N PHE A 19 8.64 4.53 -8.37
CA PHE A 19 9.34 5.19 -7.28
C PHE A 19 10.76 4.64 -7.19
N ARG A 20 11.65 5.40 -6.56
CA ARG A 20 13.04 4.98 -6.48
C ARG A 20 13.43 4.41 -5.14
N ARG A 21 13.04 5.06 -4.07
CA ARG A 21 13.37 4.57 -2.76
C ARG A 21 12.16 4.33 -1.94
N LYS A 22 11.23 5.26 -1.96
CA LYS A 22 10.05 5.13 -1.15
C LYS A 22 8.87 5.75 -1.85
N THR A 23 7.70 5.37 -1.43
CA THR A 23 6.48 5.84 -2.02
C THR A 23 5.42 5.90 -0.93
N ILE A 24 4.38 6.67 -1.18
CA ILE A 24 3.29 6.86 -0.23
C ILE A 24 2.03 6.20 -0.76
N ILE A 25 1.36 5.48 0.10
CA ILE A 25 0.10 4.84 -0.23
C ILE A 25 -0.98 5.51 0.60
N LYS A 26 -1.97 6.09 -0.05
CA LYS A 26 -3.06 6.77 0.63
C LYS A 26 -4.28 5.88 0.64
N TYR A 27 -4.99 5.86 1.74
CA TYR A 27 -6.20 5.05 1.81
C TYR A 27 -7.22 5.71 2.71
N CYS A 28 -8.49 5.35 2.51
CA CYS A 28 -9.60 5.92 3.24
C CYS A 28 -10.38 4.86 3.98
N VAL A 29 -10.82 5.20 5.17
CA VAL A 29 -11.60 4.30 6.02
C VAL A 29 -12.91 5.00 6.37
N PRO A 30 -14.07 4.42 6.03
CA PRO A 30 -15.34 5.11 6.28
C PRO A 30 -15.88 4.92 7.68
N TYR A 31 -15.50 3.86 8.35
CA TYR A 31 -15.90 3.62 9.73
C TYR A 31 -14.83 2.77 10.39
N ARG A 32 -14.80 2.77 11.69
CA ARG A 32 -13.74 2.10 12.42
C ARG A 32 -13.62 0.65 11.96
N SER A 33 -12.43 0.25 11.60
CA SER A 33 -12.21 -1.06 11.03
C SER A 33 -10.80 -1.53 11.31
N LYS A 34 -10.63 -2.85 11.33
CA LYS A 34 -9.30 -3.40 11.39
C LYS A 34 -8.74 -3.33 9.98
N VAL A 35 -7.63 -2.67 9.82
CA VAL A 35 -7.04 -2.43 8.50
C VAL A 35 -5.72 -3.13 8.40
N GLN A 36 -5.50 -3.82 7.29
CA GLN A 36 -4.23 -4.45 7.00
C GLN A 36 -3.79 -4.05 5.61
N ILE A 37 -2.57 -3.54 5.48
CA ILE A 37 -1.98 -3.26 4.18
C ILE A 37 -0.70 -4.06 4.10
N THR A 38 -0.63 -4.92 3.11
CA THR A 38 0.48 -5.85 2.97
C THR A 38 1.10 -5.71 1.59
N VAL A 39 2.41 -5.80 1.53
CA VAL A 39 3.14 -5.74 0.28
C VAL A 39 3.59 -7.14 -0.09
N PHE A 40 3.38 -7.49 -1.36
CA PHE A 40 3.72 -8.81 -1.89
C PHE A 40 4.67 -8.68 -3.06
N SER A 41 5.47 -9.71 -3.25
CA SER A 41 6.31 -9.77 -4.43
C SER A 41 5.45 -10.15 -5.62
N ILE A 42 6.05 -10.09 -6.80
CA ILE A 42 5.32 -10.44 -8.00
C ILE A 42 4.90 -11.90 -7.98
N GLU A 43 5.54 -12.71 -7.16
CA GLU A 43 5.17 -14.11 -7.05
C GLU A 43 4.11 -14.34 -6.01
N GLY A 44 3.66 -13.31 -5.36
CA GLY A 44 2.62 -13.45 -4.35
C GLY A 44 3.12 -13.70 -2.95
N LYS A 45 4.42 -13.56 -2.74
CA LYS A 45 4.98 -13.81 -1.42
C LYS A 45 4.87 -12.55 -0.58
N GLU A 46 4.39 -12.69 0.63
CA GLU A 46 4.25 -11.54 1.51
C GLU A 46 5.63 -11.05 1.92
N LEU A 47 5.87 -9.77 1.73
CA LEU A 47 7.15 -9.17 2.05
C LEU A 47 7.10 -8.35 3.32
N GLU A 48 6.05 -7.56 3.47
CA GLU A 48 5.99 -6.65 4.60
C GLU A 48 4.56 -6.25 4.86
N LYS A 49 4.20 -6.14 6.12
CA LYS A 49 2.87 -5.65 6.48
C LYS A 49 3.03 -4.23 6.96
N LEU A 50 2.53 -3.29 6.20
CA LEU A 50 2.71 -1.88 6.49
C LEU A 50 1.73 -1.36 7.54
N VAL A 51 0.54 -1.88 7.56
CA VAL A 51 -0.49 -1.48 8.51
C VAL A 51 -1.18 -2.75 9.00
N ASP A 52 -1.41 -2.82 10.31
CA ASP A 52 -2.09 -3.98 10.86
C ASP A 52 -2.66 -3.55 12.20
N GLU A 53 -3.72 -2.74 12.15
CA GLU A 53 -4.31 -2.23 13.37
C GLU A 53 -5.67 -1.63 13.07
N GLU A 54 -6.40 -1.32 14.11
CA GLU A 54 -7.69 -0.67 13.95
C GLU A 54 -7.50 0.79 13.65
N LYS A 55 -8.31 1.30 12.75
CA LYS A 55 -8.27 2.70 12.36
C LYS A 55 -9.64 3.30 12.49
N ASN A 56 -9.68 4.54 12.95
CA ASN A 56 -10.92 5.30 13.00
C ASN A 56 -11.23 5.81 11.59
N PRO A 57 -12.44 6.29 11.35
CA PRO A 57 -12.74 6.83 10.01
C PRO A 57 -11.80 7.99 9.69
N GLY A 58 -11.39 8.05 8.44
CA GLY A 58 -10.52 9.13 8.02
C GLY A 58 -9.69 8.74 6.81
N THR A 59 -8.81 9.65 6.43
CA THR A 59 -7.89 9.45 5.32
C THR A 59 -6.48 9.33 5.90
N TYR A 60 -5.75 8.33 5.45
CA TYR A 60 -4.44 8.02 5.99
C TYR A 60 -3.42 7.85 4.90
N GLU A 61 -2.16 7.93 5.28
CA GLU A 61 -1.06 7.67 4.36
C GLU A 61 -0.07 6.78 5.07
N VAL A 62 0.55 5.87 4.33
CA VAL A 62 1.59 5.02 4.87
C VAL A 62 2.71 4.97 3.85
N GLU A 63 3.92 4.89 4.34
CA GLU A 63 5.08 4.91 3.48
C GLU A 63 5.63 3.50 3.30
N PHE A 64 6.00 3.16 2.08
CA PHE A 64 6.70 1.92 1.81
C PHE A 64 8.09 2.27 1.31
N SER A 65 9.09 1.68 1.93
CA SER A 65 10.47 1.91 1.55
C SER A 65 11.03 0.60 1.05
N ALA A 66 11.50 0.62 -0.18
CA ALA A 66 12.07 -0.58 -0.77
C ALA A 66 13.55 -0.59 -0.53
N SER A 67 13.93 -0.43 0.70
CA SER A 67 15.34 -0.40 0.97
C SER A 67 15.85 -1.79 0.82
N THR A 68 17.02 -1.98 1.13
CA THR A 68 17.76 -3.11 0.77
C THR A 68 17.20 -4.44 1.12
N SER A 69 16.39 -4.52 2.11
CA SER A 69 16.00 -5.82 2.55
C SER A 69 15.20 -6.59 1.53
N HIS A 70 14.57 -5.90 0.60
CA HIS A 70 13.78 -6.60 -0.37
C HIS A 70 14.43 -6.66 -1.72
N SER A 71 15.63 -6.14 -1.85
CA SER A 71 16.14 -6.07 -3.16
C SER A 71 16.65 -7.38 -3.60
N ARG A 72 16.48 -7.66 -4.80
CA ARG A 72 16.93 -8.79 -5.35
C ARG A 72 17.42 -8.40 -6.59
N GLU A 73 18.22 -8.93 -7.16
CA GLU A 73 18.61 -8.63 -8.42
C GLU A 73 17.56 -9.13 -9.17
N SER A 74 16.67 -8.40 -9.61
CA SER A 74 15.53 -8.88 -10.24
C SER A 74 15.76 -9.33 -11.65
N GLY A 75 16.73 -8.90 -12.27
CA GLY A 75 16.88 -9.24 -13.66
C GLY A 75 15.94 -8.49 -14.57
N ASN A 76 15.09 -7.65 -14.06
CA ASN A 76 14.18 -6.87 -14.87
C ASN A 76 14.80 -5.52 -15.15
N PRO A 77 15.13 -5.22 -16.41
CA PRO A 77 15.79 -3.96 -16.72
C PRO A 77 14.94 -2.75 -16.45
N TYR A 78 13.63 -2.90 -16.34
CA TYR A 78 12.76 -1.77 -16.14
C TYR A 78 12.42 -1.52 -14.68
N GLY A 79 12.84 -2.37 -13.79
CA GLY A 79 12.53 -2.18 -12.39
C GLY A 79 11.87 -3.41 -11.82
N GLU A 80 11.37 -3.26 -10.62
CA GLU A 80 10.79 -4.38 -9.91
C GLU A 80 9.35 -4.06 -9.60
N ILE A 81 8.47 -5.03 -9.72
CA ILE A 81 7.06 -4.84 -9.48
C ILE A 81 6.67 -5.47 -8.18
N PHE A 82 5.89 -4.72 -7.39
CA PHE A 82 5.33 -5.22 -6.15
C PHE A 82 3.83 -5.01 -6.20
N TYR A 83 3.11 -5.76 -5.39
CA TYR A 83 1.69 -5.53 -5.23
C TYR A 83 1.44 -5.12 -3.79
N TYR A 84 0.45 -4.29 -3.56
CA TYR A 84 0.06 -3.98 -2.21
C TYR A 84 -1.45 -4.13 -2.11
N GLN A 85 -1.90 -4.60 -0.96
CA GLN A 85 -3.29 -4.98 -0.79
C GLN A 85 -3.83 -4.37 0.48
N LEU A 86 -5.00 -3.79 0.39
CA LEU A 86 -5.71 -3.26 1.55
C LEU A 86 -6.86 -4.20 1.87
N GLU A 87 -6.90 -4.66 3.09
CA GLU A 87 -7.97 -5.53 3.55
C GLU A 87 -8.58 -4.91 4.79
N ALA A 88 -9.89 -4.73 4.79
CA ALA A 88 -10.58 -4.15 5.93
C ALA A 88 -12.01 -4.64 5.89
N GLY A 89 -12.38 -5.48 6.86
CA GLY A 89 -13.72 -6.07 6.85
C GLY A 89 -13.93 -6.85 5.58
N ASP A 90 -14.96 -6.53 4.85
CA ASP A 90 -15.25 -7.20 3.60
C ASP A 90 -14.58 -6.53 2.41
N TYR A 91 -13.89 -5.45 2.63
CA TYR A 91 -13.27 -4.72 1.54
C TYR A 91 -11.89 -5.29 1.25
N LEU A 92 -11.60 -5.49 -0.01
CA LEU A 92 -10.31 -5.99 -0.43
C LEU A 92 -9.96 -5.35 -1.75
N ASN A 93 -8.80 -4.72 -1.83
CA ASN A 93 -8.36 -4.12 -3.07
C ASN A 93 -6.85 -4.25 -3.16
N GLN A 94 -6.35 -4.36 -4.37
CA GLN A 94 -4.94 -4.59 -4.60
C GLN A 94 -4.48 -3.76 -5.77
N LYS A 95 -3.29 -3.21 -5.66
CA LYS A 95 -2.71 -2.43 -6.74
C LYS A 95 -1.26 -2.79 -6.91
N GLU A 96 -0.73 -2.35 -8.01
CA GLU A 96 0.64 -2.68 -8.38
C GLU A 96 1.49 -1.44 -8.27
N MET A 97 2.73 -1.57 -7.83
CA MET A 97 3.63 -0.44 -7.78
C MET A 97 4.96 -0.86 -8.38
N ILE A 98 5.67 0.10 -8.95
CA ILE A 98 6.88 -0.17 -9.70
C ILE A 98 8.05 0.53 -9.06
N LEU A 99 9.07 -0.24 -8.71
CA LEU A 99 10.29 0.31 -8.19
C LEU A 99 11.23 0.53 -9.36
N GLU A 100 11.61 1.80 -9.55
CA GLU A 100 12.44 2.15 -10.67
C GLU A 100 13.86 1.72 -10.44
N LYS A 101 14.48 1.24 -11.49
CA LYS A 101 15.82 0.76 -11.36
C LYS A 101 16.85 1.84 -11.32
#